data_bb061e1b58f6a289ea3a946e43ad2158
#
_entry.id   bb061e1b58f6a289ea3a946e43ad2158
#
_cell.length_a   1.000
_cell.length_b   1.000
_cell.length_c   1.000
_cell.angle_alpha   90.00
_cell.angle_beta   90.00
_cell.angle_gamma   90.00
#
_symmetry.space_group_name_H-M   'P 1'
#
loop_
_entity.id
_entity.type
_entity.pdbx_description
1 polymer ?
#
loop_
_entity_poly.entity_id
_entity_poly.type
_entity_poly.pdbx_seq_one_letter_code
_entity_poly.pdbx_strand_id
1 'polypeptide(L)'
;MKRNWLFKTSAVVLGLSTVLSPLASLAADEKDAAQTKSIKGEVVDLMCYLDHGAKGEKHKGCASGCIKGGGPVGLLTEDDQLYLVVGDHKPINTELASKAAETVTLKGKVVEKHGMKMIENAELEK
;
A
#
# COMPACT_ATOMS: atom_id res chain seq x y z
N MET A 1 17.56 77.94 0.57
CA MET A 1 16.13 78.22 0.34
C MET A 1 15.39 77.08 0.94
N LYS A 2 14.86 77.24 2.14
CA LYS A 2 13.41 77.35 2.49
C LYS A 2 12.61 76.26 1.81
N ARG A 3 11.87 75.41 2.52
CA ARG A 3 10.90 75.69 3.59
C ARG A 3 10.51 74.39 4.35
N ASN A 4 10.46 74.55 5.66
CA ASN A 4 9.65 73.77 6.61
C ASN A 4 8.24 73.52 6.09
N TRP A 5 7.70 72.41 6.47
CA TRP A 5 6.32 72.34 6.96
C TRP A 5 6.16 71.27 8.01
N LEU A 6 5.99 71.69 9.21
CA LEU A 6 5.39 70.99 10.33
C LEU A 6 3.89 70.90 10.15
N PHE A 7 3.31 69.76 10.38
CA PHE A 7 2.01 69.58 11.01
C PHE A 7 1.98 68.21 11.62
N LYS A 8 2.04 68.11 12.88
CA LYS A 8 1.10 67.86 13.99
C LYS A 8 -0.21 67.27 13.51
N THR A 9 -0.53 66.08 14.03
CA THR A 9 -1.64 65.78 14.97
C THR A 9 -1.78 64.28 15.13
N SER A 10 -1.64 63.88 16.32
CA SER A 10 -2.51 63.05 17.14
C SER A 10 -3.63 62.32 16.44
N ALA A 11 -3.64 60.97 16.56
CA ALA A 11 -4.83 60.24 16.88
C ALA A 11 -4.48 58.86 17.44
N VAL A 12 -4.87 58.67 18.62
CA VAL A 12 -5.06 57.46 19.35
C VAL A 12 -6.04 56.55 18.62
N VAL A 13 -5.73 55.30 18.35
CA VAL A 13 -6.73 54.27 18.17
C VAL A 13 -6.14 52.96 18.73
N LEU A 14 -6.61 52.65 19.85
CA LEU A 14 -7.16 51.40 20.33
C LEU A 14 -6.76 50.10 19.57
N GLY A 15 -6.26 49.25 20.41
CA GLY A 15 -5.98 47.89 20.20
C GLY A 15 -7.00 47.08 19.40
N LEU A 16 -6.43 46.32 18.48
CA LEU A 16 -7.08 45.14 18.00
C LEU A 16 -6.12 44.02 18.21
N SER A 17 -6.35 43.30 19.29
CA SER A 17 -5.70 42.04 19.58
C SER A 17 -6.06 41.06 18.48
N THR A 18 -5.22 40.93 17.50
CA THR A 18 -5.29 39.79 16.59
C THR A 18 -4.85 38.57 17.37
N VAL A 19 -5.82 37.81 17.78
CA VAL A 19 -5.65 36.44 18.25
C VAL A 19 -5.11 35.65 17.08
N LEU A 20 -3.79 35.53 17.05
CA LEU A 20 -3.11 34.60 16.16
C LEU A 20 -3.39 33.20 16.69
N SER A 21 -4.47 32.59 16.23
CA SER A 21 -4.72 31.18 16.47
C SER A 21 -3.59 30.40 15.79
N PRO A 22 -2.82 29.62 16.54
CA PRO A 22 -1.97 28.62 15.90
C PRO A 22 -2.91 27.63 15.22
N LEU A 23 -2.92 27.59 13.89
CA LEU A 23 -3.34 26.40 13.18
C LEU A 23 -2.41 25.28 13.64
N ALA A 24 -2.86 24.55 14.61
CA ALA A 24 -2.31 23.24 14.89
C ALA A 24 -2.51 22.44 13.60
N SER A 25 -1.46 22.33 12.80
CA SER A 25 -1.33 21.29 11.80
C SER A 25 -1.50 19.98 12.56
N LEU A 26 -2.71 19.46 12.56
CA LEU A 26 -2.91 18.05 12.76
C LEU A 26 -2.24 17.37 11.55
N ALA A 27 -0.95 17.11 11.68
CA ALA A 27 -0.35 16.01 10.96
C ALA A 27 -1.17 14.79 11.41
N ALA A 28 -2.18 14.47 10.63
CA ALA A 28 -2.80 13.19 10.70
C ALA A 28 -1.67 12.20 10.39
N ASP A 29 -1.17 11.57 11.42
CA ASP A 29 -0.56 10.27 11.33
C ASP A 29 -1.65 9.42 10.67
N GLU A 30 -1.63 9.34 9.35
CA GLU A 30 -2.33 8.30 8.62
C GLU A 30 -1.65 7.00 9.03
N LYS A 31 -2.00 6.56 10.20
CA LYS A 31 -1.84 5.20 10.64
C LYS A 31 -2.57 4.41 9.56
N ASP A 32 -1.77 3.86 8.66
CA ASP A 32 -2.14 3.01 7.56
C ASP A 32 -3.18 2.02 8.08
N ALA A 33 -4.45 2.37 7.89
CA ALA A 33 -5.55 1.52 8.29
C ALA A 33 -5.58 0.39 7.27
N ALA A 34 -4.79 -0.62 7.56
CA ALA A 34 -4.68 -1.84 6.80
C ALA A 34 -6.08 -2.36 6.49
N GLN A 35 -6.54 -2.06 5.28
CA GLN A 35 -7.90 -2.36 4.85
C GLN A 35 -7.96 -3.79 4.34
N THR A 36 -8.91 -4.56 4.86
CA THR A 36 -9.27 -5.84 4.26
C THR A 36 -9.88 -5.58 2.89
N LYS A 37 -9.28 -6.17 1.85
CA LYS A 37 -9.69 -6.02 0.45
C LYS A 37 -9.73 -7.37 -0.23
N SER A 38 -10.53 -7.49 -1.28
CA SER A 38 -10.51 -8.61 -2.22
C SER A 38 -9.68 -8.20 -3.43
N ILE A 39 -8.61 -8.94 -3.69
CA ILE A 39 -7.67 -8.69 -4.79
C ILE A 39 -7.73 -9.87 -5.74
N LYS A 40 -7.94 -9.59 -7.02
CA LYS A 40 -7.97 -10.59 -8.09
C LYS A 40 -6.64 -10.60 -8.83
N GLY A 41 -6.08 -11.80 -9.03
CA GLY A 41 -4.82 -11.94 -9.77
C GLY A 41 -4.45 -13.39 -10.01
N GLU A 42 -3.38 -13.59 -10.78
CA GLU A 42 -2.78 -14.89 -11.04
C GLU A 42 -1.89 -15.32 -9.85
N VAL A 43 -2.02 -16.55 -9.43
CA VAL A 43 -1.13 -17.17 -8.44
C VAL A 43 0.19 -17.52 -9.11
N VAL A 44 1.28 -16.92 -8.67
CA VAL A 44 2.64 -17.15 -9.18
C VAL A 44 3.58 -17.64 -8.08
N ASP A 45 4.58 -18.43 -8.44
CA ASP A 45 5.76 -18.58 -7.59
C ASP A 45 6.57 -17.28 -7.66
N LEU A 46 6.71 -16.62 -6.52
CA LEU A 46 7.27 -15.28 -6.46
C LEU A 46 8.75 -15.25 -6.87
N MET A 47 9.50 -16.31 -6.57
CA MET A 47 10.92 -16.37 -6.91
C MET A 47 11.11 -16.50 -8.42
N CYS A 48 10.45 -17.46 -9.05
CA CYS A 48 10.55 -17.66 -10.50
C CYS A 48 10.00 -16.46 -11.28
N TYR A 49 8.93 -15.86 -10.77
CA TYR A 49 8.37 -14.67 -11.41
C TYR A 49 9.35 -13.47 -11.37
N LEU A 50 9.96 -13.19 -10.22
CA LEU A 50 10.90 -12.07 -10.08
C LEU A 50 12.23 -12.31 -10.83
N ASP A 51 12.68 -13.55 -10.89
CA ASP A 51 13.95 -13.90 -11.54
C ASP A 51 13.85 -13.84 -13.07
N HIS A 52 12.79 -14.38 -13.65
CA HIS A 52 12.65 -14.53 -15.10
C HIS A 52 11.22 -14.39 -15.67
N GLY A 53 10.30 -13.81 -14.91
CA GLY A 53 8.96 -13.50 -15.39
C GLY A 53 8.06 -14.73 -15.58
N ALA A 54 8.32 -15.81 -14.84
CA ALA A 54 7.55 -17.06 -14.98
C ALA A 54 6.10 -16.88 -14.54
N LYS A 55 5.18 -16.95 -15.50
CA LYS A 55 3.73 -16.85 -15.28
C LYS A 55 2.94 -17.62 -16.34
N GLY A 56 1.65 -17.79 -16.07
CA GLY A 56 0.72 -18.44 -16.99
C GLY A 56 0.86 -19.96 -17.07
N GLU A 57 0.01 -20.60 -17.88
CA GLU A 57 -0.15 -22.05 -17.94
C GLU A 57 1.15 -22.81 -18.22
N LYS A 58 2.07 -22.23 -19.00
CA LYS A 58 3.37 -22.83 -19.29
C LYS A 58 4.23 -23.07 -18.06
N HIS A 59 4.03 -22.27 -17.03
CA HIS A 59 4.78 -22.34 -15.76
C HIS A 59 4.00 -22.98 -14.61
N LYS A 60 2.75 -23.42 -14.86
CA LYS A 60 1.86 -23.99 -13.83
C LYS A 60 2.52 -25.12 -13.02
N GLY A 61 3.11 -26.07 -13.68
CA GLY A 61 3.76 -27.22 -13.03
C GLY A 61 4.95 -26.82 -12.19
N CYS A 62 5.81 -25.92 -12.71
CA CYS A 62 6.95 -25.37 -11.99
C CYS A 62 6.49 -24.57 -10.76
N ALA A 63 5.60 -23.60 -10.94
CA ALA A 63 5.07 -22.79 -9.86
C ALA A 63 4.41 -23.64 -8.77
N SER A 64 3.56 -24.59 -9.15
CA SER A 64 2.93 -25.51 -8.20
C SER A 64 3.97 -26.31 -7.39
N GLY A 65 5.02 -26.80 -8.03
CA GLY A 65 6.11 -27.53 -7.38
C GLY A 65 6.90 -26.66 -6.39
N CYS A 66 7.29 -25.46 -6.82
CA CYS A 66 8.01 -24.51 -5.97
C CYS A 66 7.18 -24.06 -4.76
N ILE A 67 5.90 -23.73 -4.97
CA ILE A 67 4.99 -23.35 -3.90
C ILE A 67 4.81 -24.50 -2.89
N LYS A 68 4.60 -25.75 -3.35
CA LYS A 68 4.53 -26.93 -2.50
C LYS A 68 5.81 -27.16 -1.69
N GLY A 69 6.95 -26.83 -2.29
CA GLY A 69 8.27 -26.91 -1.64
C GLY A 69 8.54 -25.81 -0.60
N GLY A 70 7.59 -24.90 -0.40
CA GLY A 70 7.71 -23.79 0.57
C GLY A 70 8.17 -22.46 -0.05
N GLY A 71 8.19 -22.37 -1.38
CA GLY A 71 8.47 -21.11 -2.09
C GLY A 71 7.43 -20.03 -1.76
N PRO A 72 7.80 -18.76 -1.77
CA PRO A 72 6.87 -17.68 -1.48
C PRO A 72 5.83 -17.54 -2.61
N VAL A 73 4.58 -17.34 -2.21
CA VAL A 73 3.47 -17.16 -3.15
C VAL A 73 3.26 -15.69 -3.47
N GLY A 74 3.14 -15.38 -4.75
CA GLY A 74 2.73 -14.07 -5.24
C GLY A 74 1.33 -14.08 -5.84
N LEU A 75 0.65 -12.95 -5.76
CA LEU A 75 -0.56 -12.66 -6.53
C LEU A 75 -0.24 -11.52 -7.50
N LEU A 76 -0.27 -11.82 -8.81
CA LEU A 76 -0.01 -10.86 -9.88
C LEU A 76 -1.33 -10.40 -10.47
N THR A 77 -1.64 -9.12 -10.34
CA THR A 77 -2.88 -8.54 -10.88
C THR A 77 -2.76 -8.17 -12.36
N GLU A 78 -3.88 -7.89 -13.01
CA GLU A 78 -3.93 -7.50 -14.43
C GLU A 78 -3.24 -6.14 -14.70
N ASP A 79 -3.16 -5.28 -13.69
CA ASP A 79 -2.45 -3.99 -13.73
C ASP A 79 -0.99 -4.08 -13.26
N ASP A 80 -0.40 -5.28 -13.35
CA ASP A 80 1.00 -5.58 -12.98
C ASP A 80 1.37 -5.23 -11.53
N GLN A 81 0.40 -5.26 -10.60
CA GLN A 81 0.73 -5.18 -9.19
C GLN A 81 1.06 -6.57 -8.65
N LEU A 82 2.16 -6.67 -7.91
CA LEU A 82 2.62 -7.92 -7.32
C LEU A 82 2.50 -7.84 -5.80
N TYR A 83 1.83 -8.81 -5.23
CA TYR A 83 1.64 -8.94 -3.78
C TYR A 83 2.27 -10.23 -3.27
N LEU A 84 3.06 -10.15 -2.20
CA LEU A 84 3.40 -11.32 -1.40
C LEU A 84 2.14 -11.80 -0.67
N VAL A 85 1.86 -13.09 -0.70
CA VAL A 85 0.66 -13.66 -0.08
C VAL A 85 1.05 -14.48 1.15
N VAL A 86 0.45 -14.15 2.28
CA VAL A 86 0.60 -14.89 3.54
C VAL A 86 -0.76 -15.08 4.21
N GLY A 87 -0.93 -16.22 4.89
CA GLY A 87 -2.07 -16.45 5.74
C GLY A 87 -1.94 -15.74 7.09
N ASP A 88 -2.57 -16.26 8.13
CA ASP A 88 -2.48 -15.72 9.48
C ASP A 88 -1.09 -16.03 10.07
N HIS A 89 -0.13 -15.14 9.79
CA HIS A 89 1.31 -15.25 10.13
C HIS A 89 1.95 -16.62 9.75
N LYS A 90 1.42 -17.25 8.72
CA LYS A 90 1.88 -18.55 8.22
C LYS A 90 1.77 -18.63 6.70
N PRO A 91 2.53 -19.53 6.05
CA PRO A 91 2.37 -19.80 4.63
C PRO A 91 0.97 -20.36 4.31
N ILE A 92 0.42 -19.95 3.17
CA ILE A 92 -0.85 -20.47 2.60
C ILE A 92 -0.57 -21.38 1.39
N ASN A 93 0.63 -21.92 1.32
CA ASN A 93 1.15 -22.67 0.18
C ASN A 93 0.32 -23.90 -0.17
N THR A 94 -0.16 -24.65 0.83
CA THR A 94 -0.94 -25.87 0.60
C THR A 94 -2.22 -25.59 -0.20
N GLU A 95 -2.87 -24.47 0.08
CA GLU A 95 -4.11 -24.07 -0.60
C GLU A 95 -3.83 -23.53 -2.00
N LEU A 96 -2.78 -22.71 -2.13
CA LEU A 96 -2.50 -21.97 -3.37
C LEU A 96 -1.65 -22.75 -4.37
N ALA A 97 -0.93 -23.79 -3.96
CA ALA A 97 -0.14 -24.58 -4.90
C ALA A 97 -0.98 -25.26 -5.99
N SER A 98 -2.21 -25.68 -5.66
CA SER A 98 -3.15 -26.23 -6.64
C SER A 98 -3.73 -25.17 -7.57
N LYS A 99 -3.58 -23.89 -7.23
CA LYS A 99 -4.07 -22.72 -7.95
C LYS A 99 -2.98 -22.00 -8.73
N ALA A 100 -1.77 -22.55 -8.77
CA ALA A 100 -0.66 -21.98 -9.54
C ALA A 100 -1.07 -21.71 -10.99
N ALA A 101 -0.74 -20.53 -11.51
CA ALA A 101 -1.12 -20.02 -12.83
C ALA A 101 -2.64 -19.86 -13.06
N GLU A 102 -3.45 -19.98 -12.02
CA GLU A 102 -4.89 -19.66 -12.09
C GLU A 102 -5.14 -18.25 -11.57
N THR A 103 -6.11 -17.57 -12.17
CA THR A 103 -6.62 -16.31 -11.64
C THR A 103 -7.61 -16.61 -10.52
N VAL A 104 -7.31 -16.11 -9.34
CA VAL A 104 -8.13 -16.25 -8.14
C VAL A 104 -8.44 -14.89 -7.52
N THR A 105 -9.39 -14.86 -6.59
CA THR A 105 -9.61 -13.71 -5.74
C THR A 105 -9.19 -14.07 -4.31
N LEU A 106 -8.29 -13.28 -3.75
CA LEU A 106 -7.87 -13.41 -2.36
C LEU A 106 -8.40 -12.23 -1.56
N LYS A 107 -9.00 -12.53 -0.43
CA LYS A 107 -9.42 -11.55 0.56
C LYS A 107 -8.40 -11.51 1.68
N GLY A 108 -7.97 -10.33 2.07
CA GLY A 108 -7.01 -10.18 3.15
C GLY A 108 -6.71 -8.72 3.45
N LYS A 109 -5.87 -8.51 4.43
CA LYS A 109 -5.38 -7.19 4.82
C LYS A 109 -4.25 -6.79 3.88
N VAL A 110 -4.46 -5.75 3.11
CA VAL A 110 -3.44 -5.22 2.21
C VAL A 110 -2.55 -4.25 2.97
N VAL A 111 -1.26 -4.50 2.94
CA VAL A 111 -0.23 -3.65 3.52
C VAL A 111 0.86 -3.34 2.50
N GLU A 112 1.39 -2.14 2.59
CA GLU A 112 2.52 -1.71 1.76
C GLU A 112 3.54 -0.97 2.62
N LYS A 113 4.82 -1.31 2.47
CA LYS A 113 5.91 -0.61 3.12
C LYS A 113 7.19 -0.70 2.29
N HIS A 114 7.83 0.42 2.07
CA HIS A 114 9.07 0.52 1.29
C HIS A 114 8.96 -0.12 -0.11
N GLY A 115 7.79 -0.01 -0.74
CA GLY A 115 7.54 -0.59 -2.07
C GLY A 115 7.20 -2.08 -2.08
N MET A 116 7.23 -2.75 -0.94
CA MET A 116 6.77 -4.14 -0.81
C MET A 116 5.28 -4.16 -0.48
N LYS A 117 4.52 -4.86 -1.30
CA LYS A 117 3.08 -5.08 -1.12
C LYS A 117 2.81 -6.50 -0.63
N MET A 118 1.90 -6.64 0.31
CA MET A 118 1.55 -7.93 0.89
C MET A 118 0.04 -8.02 1.14
N ILE A 119 -0.51 -9.20 0.95
CA ILE A 119 -1.83 -9.59 1.43
C ILE A 119 -1.64 -10.48 2.65
N GLU A 120 -1.95 -9.95 3.82
CA GLU A 120 -1.86 -10.60 5.12
C GLU A 120 -3.22 -11.22 5.48
N ASN A 121 -3.22 -12.34 6.19
CA ASN A 121 -4.44 -13.10 6.50
C ASN A 121 -5.24 -13.43 5.24
N ALA A 122 -4.51 -13.82 4.18
CA ALA A 122 -5.11 -14.11 2.89
C ALA A 122 -6.01 -15.37 2.97
N GLU A 123 -7.20 -15.26 2.41
CA GLU A 123 -8.17 -16.32 2.27
C GLU A 123 -8.65 -16.40 0.82
N LEU A 124 -8.79 -17.61 0.29
CA LEU A 124 -9.32 -17.82 -1.05
C LEU A 124 -10.83 -17.58 -1.06
N GLU A 125 -11.29 -16.62 -1.85
CA GLU A 125 -12.73 -16.43 -2.07
C GLU A 125 -13.28 -17.51 -3.01
N LYS A 126 -14.46 -17.99 -2.70
CA LYS A 126 -15.18 -19.03 -3.47
C LYS A 126 -16.08 -18.40 -4.52
#